data_0e1be714e35110223cafce68e3ea6364
#
_entry.id   0e1be714e35110223cafce68e3ea6364
#
_cell.length_a   1.000
_cell.length_b   1.000
_cell.length_c   1.000
_cell.angle_alpha   90.00
_cell.angle_beta   90.00
_cell.angle_gamma   90.00
#
_symmetry.space_group_name_H-M   'P 1'
#
loop_
_entity.id
_entity.type
_entity.pdbx_description
1 polymer ?
#
loop_
_entity_poly.entity_id
_entity_poly.type
_entity_poly.pdbx_seq_one_letter_code
_entity_poly.pdbx_strand_id
1 'polypeptide(L)'
;MFTHKDIENRSLFVINGTEHQNLKVSNGRLMLEDTRTNKALTKLPFPKILGLMIIGHTTLTSALKEHCNKNGIPIVVMKPNFRPVFYFGNMAEANFLLRKKQFEQTKGDLTVAKHLISNKILNQLCLLEKTREKSELFLYAKNIISTSLENIDRCLNFRELMGLEGNAARVYFNAYFEFAHWQQRHPRVKQDTINATLDIGYTMLFNYIECMTRLFGFDPYIGVYHQLWFRRKSLICDLMEPFRCVIDHQIRKSIKYGTLKPSDFEKRKNAYYLKMDFSKIYTQVFFEAIISNKSAIYKYIQQYYRCFMGRKSVINYPIYEYK
;
A
#
# COMPACT_ATOMS: atom_id res chain seq x y z
N MET A 1 -0.24 -20.16 -7.45
CA MET A 1 0.50 -18.94 -7.04
C MET A 1 1.01 -18.27 -8.30
N PHE A 2 0.93 -16.94 -8.41
CA PHE A 2 1.47 -16.23 -9.57
C PHE A 2 2.98 -16.41 -9.68
N THR A 3 3.45 -16.61 -10.91
CA THR A 3 4.87 -16.58 -11.24
C THR A 3 5.33 -15.13 -11.42
N HIS A 4 6.65 -14.89 -11.46
CA HIS A 4 7.19 -13.56 -11.77
C HIS A 4 6.69 -13.06 -13.14
N LYS A 5 6.63 -13.93 -14.12
CA LYS A 5 6.11 -13.64 -15.46
C LYS A 5 4.62 -13.24 -15.44
N ASP A 6 3.82 -13.86 -14.55
CA ASP A 6 2.43 -13.46 -14.38
C ASP A 6 2.33 -12.03 -13.83
N ILE A 7 3.15 -11.69 -12.83
CA ILE A 7 3.15 -10.34 -12.23
C ILE A 7 3.54 -9.28 -13.26
N GLU A 8 4.49 -9.57 -14.14
CA GLU A 8 4.90 -8.65 -15.20
C GLU A 8 3.80 -8.46 -16.26
N ASN A 9 3.20 -9.56 -16.72
CA ASN A 9 2.28 -9.57 -17.86
C ASN A 9 0.81 -9.33 -17.53
N ARG A 10 0.41 -9.41 -16.25
CA ARG A 10 -0.94 -9.15 -15.81
C ARG A 10 -1.07 -7.75 -15.23
N SER A 11 -2.27 -7.19 -15.31
CA SER A 11 -2.58 -5.86 -14.80
C SER A 11 -3.62 -5.91 -13.67
N LEU A 12 -3.48 -4.99 -12.73
CA LEU A 12 -4.51 -4.73 -11.73
C LEU A 12 -5.59 -3.89 -12.40
N PHE A 13 -6.84 -4.33 -12.30
CA PHE A 13 -7.97 -3.57 -12.80
C PHE A 13 -8.69 -2.88 -11.65
N VAL A 14 -8.82 -1.57 -11.77
CA VAL A 14 -9.55 -0.74 -10.82
C VAL A 14 -10.86 -0.32 -11.45
N ILE A 15 -11.95 -0.59 -10.77
CA ILE A 15 -13.31 -0.32 -11.24
C ILE A 15 -13.95 0.62 -10.25
N ASN A 16 -14.31 1.83 -10.72
CA ASN A 16 -15.18 2.72 -9.99
C ASN A 16 -16.63 2.30 -10.25
N GLY A 17 -17.15 1.48 -9.34
CA GLY A 17 -18.45 0.86 -9.46
C GLY A 17 -19.60 1.84 -9.20
N THR A 18 -20.65 1.70 -9.94
CA THR A 18 -21.93 2.36 -9.72
C THR A 18 -23.03 1.31 -9.53
N GLU A 19 -24.17 1.70 -8.95
CA GLU A 19 -25.30 0.80 -8.70
C GLU A 19 -25.87 0.15 -9.97
N HIS A 20 -25.58 0.76 -11.13
CA HIS A 20 -26.05 0.28 -12.43
C HIS A 20 -24.99 -0.54 -13.18
N GLN A 21 -24.03 -1.10 -12.49
CA GLN A 21 -22.96 -1.90 -13.11
C GLN A 21 -22.92 -3.31 -12.55
N ASN A 22 -22.83 -4.29 -13.45
CA ASN A 22 -22.62 -5.69 -13.13
C ASN A 22 -21.26 -6.16 -13.64
N LEU A 23 -20.55 -6.88 -12.78
CA LEU A 23 -19.37 -7.66 -13.14
C LEU A 23 -19.78 -9.13 -13.27
N LYS A 24 -19.66 -9.66 -14.48
CA LYS A 24 -20.02 -11.05 -14.81
C LYS A 24 -19.01 -11.71 -15.74
N VAL A 25 -19.19 -13.01 -15.95
CA VAL A 25 -18.45 -13.75 -16.97
C VAL A 25 -19.31 -13.80 -18.23
N SER A 26 -18.70 -13.50 -19.37
CA SER A 26 -19.33 -13.63 -20.69
C SER A 26 -18.30 -14.15 -21.68
N ASN A 27 -18.59 -15.26 -22.36
CA ASN A 27 -17.71 -15.92 -23.30
C ASN A 27 -16.28 -16.13 -22.78
N GLY A 28 -16.15 -16.63 -21.52
CA GLY A 28 -14.86 -16.89 -20.88
C GLY A 28 -14.04 -15.65 -20.54
N ARG A 29 -14.65 -14.45 -20.56
CA ARG A 29 -14.01 -13.16 -20.21
C ARG A 29 -14.75 -12.49 -19.09
N LEU A 30 -14.04 -11.71 -18.29
CA LEU A 30 -14.65 -10.74 -17.38
C LEU A 30 -15.32 -9.65 -18.21
N MET A 31 -16.58 -9.34 -17.89
CA MET A 31 -17.34 -8.28 -18.52
C MET A 31 -17.91 -7.34 -17.46
N LEU A 32 -17.65 -6.05 -17.62
CA LEU A 32 -18.33 -4.96 -16.92
C LEU A 32 -19.45 -4.45 -17.83
N GLU A 33 -20.69 -4.48 -17.36
CA GLU A 33 -21.89 -4.12 -18.09
C GLU A 33 -22.64 -3.01 -17.38
N ASP A 34 -23.19 -2.06 -18.12
CA ASP A 34 -24.20 -1.11 -17.62
C ASP A 34 -25.57 -1.79 -17.72
N THR A 35 -26.24 -1.99 -16.58
CA THR A 35 -27.53 -2.69 -16.49
C THR A 35 -28.72 -1.91 -17.09
N ARG A 36 -28.60 -0.59 -17.26
CA ARG A 36 -29.66 0.26 -17.86
C ARG A 36 -29.67 0.15 -19.37
N THR A 37 -28.48 0.03 -19.96
CA THR A 37 -28.31 0.02 -21.42
C THR A 37 -27.99 -1.36 -21.98
N ASN A 38 -27.72 -2.34 -21.11
CA ASN A 38 -27.18 -3.68 -21.44
C ASN A 38 -25.93 -3.63 -22.29
N LYS A 39 -25.19 -2.52 -22.25
CA LYS A 39 -23.93 -2.36 -23.01
C LYS A 39 -22.74 -2.85 -22.20
N ALA A 40 -21.86 -3.62 -22.84
CA ALA A 40 -20.58 -3.96 -22.30
C ALA A 40 -19.67 -2.72 -22.27
N LEU A 41 -19.29 -2.27 -21.08
CA LEU A 41 -18.35 -1.16 -20.88
C LEU A 41 -16.91 -1.61 -21.08
N THR A 42 -16.60 -2.85 -20.62
CA THR A 42 -15.26 -3.43 -20.73
C THR A 42 -15.35 -4.94 -20.79
N LYS A 43 -14.47 -5.57 -21.59
CA LYS A 43 -14.27 -7.03 -21.65
C LYS A 43 -12.80 -7.34 -21.51
N LEU A 44 -12.46 -8.20 -20.54
CA LEU A 44 -11.05 -8.50 -20.20
C LEU A 44 -10.84 -10.03 -20.12
N PRO A 45 -9.81 -10.57 -20.76
CA PRO A 45 -9.46 -11.97 -20.62
C PRO A 45 -8.82 -12.22 -19.24
N PHE A 46 -9.27 -13.27 -18.52
CA PHE A 46 -8.76 -13.60 -17.20
C PHE A 46 -7.23 -13.72 -17.10
N PRO A 47 -6.52 -14.29 -18.11
CA PRO A 47 -5.05 -14.37 -18.07
C PRO A 47 -4.32 -13.02 -18.04
N LYS A 48 -4.99 -11.91 -18.33
CA LYS A 48 -4.44 -10.56 -18.25
C LYS A 48 -4.70 -9.86 -16.91
N ILE A 49 -5.49 -10.48 -16.04
CA ILE A 49 -5.92 -9.89 -14.77
C ILE A 49 -5.01 -10.38 -13.65
N LEU A 50 -4.35 -9.46 -12.95
CA LEU A 50 -3.60 -9.71 -11.72
C LEU A 50 -4.51 -9.67 -10.50
N GLY A 51 -5.46 -8.76 -10.47
CA GLY A 51 -6.42 -8.58 -9.41
C GLY A 51 -7.50 -7.57 -9.79
N LEU A 52 -8.61 -7.57 -9.08
CA LEU A 52 -9.73 -6.64 -9.23
C LEU A 52 -9.85 -5.79 -7.97
N MET A 53 -9.79 -4.48 -8.12
CA MET A 53 -10.10 -3.52 -7.06
C MET A 53 -11.35 -2.75 -7.44
N ILE A 54 -12.41 -2.91 -6.67
CA ILE A 54 -13.73 -2.33 -6.93
C ILE A 54 -13.98 -1.26 -5.87
N ILE A 55 -14.19 -0.04 -6.31
CA ILE A 55 -14.48 1.12 -5.46
C ILE A 55 -15.95 1.49 -5.68
N GLY A 56 -16.75 1.48 -4.61
CA GLY A 56 -18.17 1.81 -4.68
C GLY A 56 -19.08 0.58 -4.78
N HIS A 57 -20.19 0.73 -5.48
CA HIS A 57 -21.27 -0.27 -5.55
C HIS A 57 -21.26 -0.98 -6.91
N THR A 58 -21.21 -2.30 -6.91
CA THR A 58 -21.21 -3.14 -8.12
C THR A 58 -21.70 -4.52 -7.76
N THR A 59 -22.52 -5.13 -8.59
CA THR A 59 -22.95 -6.53 -8.41
C THR A 59 -21.87 -7.47 -8.93
N LEU A 60 -21.56 -8.51 -8.14
CA LEU A 60 -20.61 -9.57 -8.49
C LEU A 60 -21.37 -10.89 -8.60
N THR A 61 -21.31 -11.56 -9.75
CA THR A 61 -21.94 -12.88 -9.92
C THR A 61 -21.09 -13.99 -9.28
N SER A 62 -21.74 -15.09 -8.86
CA SER A 62 -21.05 -16.29 -8.34
C SER A 62 -20.10 -16.89 -9.37
N ALA A 63 -20.51 -16.96 -10.63
CA ALA A 63 -19.66 -17.44 -11.73
C ALA A 63 -18.37 -16.62 -11.87
N LEU A 64 -18.44 -15.28 -11.68
CA LEU A 64 -17.23 -14.45 -11.69
C LEU A 64 -16.29 -14.80 -10.54
N LYS A 65 -16.82 -15.00 -9.33
CA LYS A 65 -16.02 -15.40 -8.16
C LYS A 65 -15.33 -16.74 -8.40
N GLU A 66 -16.02 -17.73 -8.96
CA GLU A 66 -15.43 -19.03 -9.33
C GLU A 66 -14.30 -18.89 -10.34
N HIS A 67 -14.51 -18.11 -11.42
CA HIS A 67 -13.48 -17.86 -12.43
C HIS A 67 -12.26 -17.13 -11.84
N CYS A 68 -12.48 -16.13 -10.98
CA CYS A 68 -11.39 -15.45 -10.28
C CYS A 68 -10.63 -16.42 -9.37
N ASN A 69 -11.33 -17.26 -8.62
CA ASN A 69 -10.70 -18.27 -7.75
C ASN A 69 -9.84 -19.26 -8.54
N LYS A 70 -10.38 -19.84 -9.62
CA LYS A 70 -9.64 -20.76 -10.51
C LYS A 70 -8.38 -20.14 -11.10
N ASN A 71 -8.39 -18.84 -11.38
CA ASN A 71 -7.25 -18.11 -11.94
C ASN A 71 -6.36 -17.45 -10.89
N GLY A 72 -6.63 -17.64 -9.60
CA GLY A 72 -5.89 -17.04 -8.49
C GLY A 72 -6.03 -15.51 -8.40
N ILE A 73 -7.08 -14.93 -8.98
CA ILE A 73 -7.31 -13.48 -9.08
C ILE A 73 -8.00 -12.98 -7.80
N PRO A 74 -7.33 -12.17 -6.98
CA PRO A 74 -7.96 -11.56 -5.81
C PRO A 74 -8.93 -10.46 -6.22
N ILE A 75 -10.02 -10.34 -5.45
CA ILE A 75 -11.01 -9.27 -5.56
C ILE A 75 -11.03 -8.49 -4.24
N VAL A 76 -10.85 -7.18 -4.31
CA VAL A 76 -11.02 -6.27 -3.17
C VAL A 76 -12.14 -5.31 -3.46
N VAL A 77 -13.14 -5.29 -2.59
CA VAL A 77 -14.24 -4.32 -2.66
C VAL A 77 -14.01 -3.26 -1.60
N MET A 78 -14.07 -2.01 -2.01
CA MET A 78 -13.80 -0.83 -1.18
C MET A 78 -14.98 0.15 -1.24
N LYS A 79 -15.19 0.86 -0.14
CA LYS A 79 -16.09 2.03 -0.12
C LYS A 79 -15.50 3.17 -0.98
N PRO A 80 -16.29 4.19 -1.36
CA PRO A 80 -15.78 5.36 -2.07
C PRO A 80 -14.62 6.09 -1.37
N ASN A 81 -14.48 5.92 -0.05
CA ASN A 81 -13.35 6.46 0.74
C ASN A 81 -12.15 5.49 0.82
N PHE A 82 -12.09 4.50 -0.07
CA PHE A 82 -11.04 3.48 -0.23
C PHE A 82 -10.89 2.49 0.95
N ARG A 83 -11.77 2.54 1.96
CA ARG A 83 -11.77 1.55 3.04
C ARG A 83 -12.25 0.20 2.50
N PRO A 84 -11.47 -0.89 2.72
CA PRO A 84 -11.88 -2.22 2.28
C PRO A 84 -13.13 -2.66 3.05
N VAL A 85 -14.09 -3.23 2.32
CA VAL A 85 -15.30 -3.86 2.85
C VAL A 85 -15.15 -5.36 2.83
N PHE A 86 -14.58 -5.87 1.75
CA PHE A 86 -14.56 -7.30 1.46
C PHE A 86 -13.31 -7.66 0.67
N TYR A 87 -12.72 -8.78 0.99
CA TYR A 87 -11.64 -9.41 0.25
C TYR A 87 -12.07 -10.83 -0.14
N PHE A 88 -11.91 -11.17 -1.41
CA PHE A 88 -12.09 -12.51 -1.93
C PHE A 88 -10.87 -12.90 -2.77
N GLY A 89 -10.36 -14.10 -2.59
CA GLY A 89 -9.24 -14.60 -3.37
C GLY A 89 -8.78 -15.94 -2.88
N ASN A 90 -8.06 -16.66 -3.74
CA ASN A 90 -7.42 -17.89 -3.39
C ASN A 90 -6.30 -17.59 -2.39
N MET A 91 -6.62 -17.71 -1.11
CA MET A 91 -5.65 -17.67 -0.05
C MET A 91 -4.97 -19.04 0.02
N ALA A 92 -3.67 -19.06 0.33
CA ALA A 92 -2.97 -20.30 0.65
C ALA A 92 -3.43 -20.79 2.04
N GLU A 93 -4.73 -21.11 2.16
CA GLU A 93 -5.40 -21.42 3.43
C GLU A 93 -4.82 -22.67 4.09
N ALA A 94 -4.31 -23.61 3.30
CA ALA A 94 -3.65 -24.83 3.76
C ALA A 94 -2.21 -24.60 4.27
N ASN A 95 -1.70 -23.37 4.27
CA ASN A 95 -0.35 -23.10 4.76
C ASN A 95 -0.30 -22.98 6.31
N PHE A 96 -0.69 -24.03 6.98
CA PHE A 96 -0.75 -24.08 8.46
C PHE A 96 0.64 -23.89 9.10
N LEU A 97 1.71 -24.36 8.46
CA LEU A 97 3.10 -24.19 8.97
C LEU A 97 3.48 -22.71 9.04
N LEU A 98 3.11 -21.92 8.04
CA LEU A 98 3.32 -20.48 8.05
C LEU A 98 2.59 -19.81 9.20
N ARG A 99 1.31 -20.14 9.37
CA ARG A 99 0.49 -19.57 10.46
C ARG A 99 1.01 -19.96 11.83
N LYS A 100 1.40 -21.24 12.01
CA LYS A 100 2.04 -21.69 13.25
C LYS A 100 3.28 -20.85 13.57
N LYS A 101 4.17 -20.64 12.59
CA LYS A 101 5.37 -19.80 12.77
C LYS A 101 5.03 -18.35 13.11
N GLN A 102 3.99 -17.78 12.48
CA GLN A 102 3.54 -16.44 12.83
C GLN A 102 3.04 -16.36 14.28
N PHE A 103 2.27 -17.37 14.74
CA PHE A 103 1.81 -17.45 16.13
C PHE A 103 2.95 -17.56 17.14
N GLU A 104 4.01 -18.28 16.80
CA GLU A 104 5.23 -18.38 17.62
C GLU A 104 5.94 -17.02 17.77
N GLN A 105 5.73 -16.07 16.84
CA GLN A 105 6.33 -14.74 16.82
C GLN A 105 5.35 -13.60 17.17
N THR A 106 4.28 -13.87 17.90
CA THR A 106 3.27 -12.86 18.25
C THR A 106 3.81 -11.68 19.06
N LYS A 107 4.94 -11.85 19.75
CA LYS A 107 5.66 -10.77 20.46
C LYS A 107 6.46 -9.85 19.52
N GLY A 108 6.48 -10.16 18.23
CA GLY A 108 7.31 -9.47 17.23
C GLY A 108 8.74 -10.01 17.19
N ASP A 109 9.53 -9.43 16.28
CA ASP A 109 10.94 -9.71 16.12
C ASP A 109 11.68 -8.37 15.93
N LEU A 110 12.40 -7.96 16.97
CA LEU A 110 13.07 -6.66 16.97
C LEU A 110 14.13 -6.55 15.86
N THR A 111 14.82 -7.66 15.54
CA THR A 111 15.87 -7.66 14.51
C THR A 111 15.27 -7.46 13.13
N VAL A 112 14.19 -8.18 12.81
CA VAL A 112 13.45 -7.98 11.55
C VAL A 112 12.76 -6.60 11.52
N ALA A 113 12.26 -6.13 12.66
CA ALA A 113 11.66 -4.80 12.76
C ALA A 113 12.66 -3.68 12.45
N LYS A 114 13.88 -3.75 13.00
CA LYS A 114 14.99 -2.83 12.68
C LYS A 114 15.27 -2.81 11.19
N HIS A 115 15.34 -3.97 10.54
CA HIS A 115 15.58 -4.08 9.10
C HIS A 115 14.47 -3.41 8.28
N LEU A 116 13.21 -3.64 8.63
CA LEU A 116 12.07 -3.00 7.95
C LEU A 116 12.09 -1.47 8.10
N ILE A 117 12.36 -0.98 9.30
CA ILE A 117 12.39 0.46 9.59
C ILE A 117 13.63 1.11 8.98
N SER A 118 14.78 0.46 9.00
CA SER A 118 15.97 0.91 8.27
C SER A 118 15.67 1.09 6.79
N ASN A 119 15.01 0.12 6.16
CA ASN A 119 14.65 0.21 4.75
C ASN A 119 13.66 1.36 4.45
N LYS A 120 12.70 1.62 5.35
CA LYS A 120 11.83 2.81 5.27
C LYS A 120 12.64 4.10 5.31
N ILE A 121 13.49 4.25 6.32
CA ILE A 121 14.28 5.47 6.56
C ILE A 121 15.26 5.71 5.41
N LEU A 122 15.89 4.66 4.88
CA LEU A 122 16.74 4.73 3.68
C LEU A 122 15.98 5.30 2.46
N ASN A 123 14.76 4.85 2.22
CA ASN A 123 13.95 5.36 1.12
C ASN A 123 13.49 6.81 1.35
N GLN A 124 13.26 7.22 2.60
CA GLN A 124 13.01 8.63 2.92
C GLN A 124 14.24 9.50 2.64
N LEU A 125 15.44 9.04 3.02
CA LEU A 125 16.69 9.72 2.71
C LEU A 125 16.89 9.83 1.19
N CYS A 126 16.69 8.75 0.46
CA CYS A 126 16.78 8.72 -1.01
C CYS A 126 15.85 9.76 -1.66
N LEU A 127 14.61 9.90 -1.18
CA LEU A 127 13.69 10.93 -1.71
C LEU A 127 14.18 12.36 -1.45
N LEU A 128 14.74 12.64 -0.27
CA LEU A 128 15.34 13.92 0.01
C LEU A 128 16.54 14.19 -0.90
N GLU A 129 17.39 13.19 -1.13
CA GLU A 129 18.58 13.31 -1.99
C GLU A 129 18.24 13.61 -3.44
N LYS A 130 17.20 12.96 -3.98
CA LYS A 130 16.69 13.18 -5.34
C LYS A 130 15.97 14.51 -5.52
N THR A 131 15.60 15.16 -4.43
CA THR A 131 14.94 16.47 -4.48
C THR A 131 15.95 17.57 -4.81
N ARG A 132 15.62 18.43 -5.79
CA ARG A 132 16.51 19.52 -6.23
C ARG A 132 16.59 20.65 -5.22
N GLU A 133 15.58 20.84 -4.40
CA GLU A 133 15.55 21.85 -3.34
C GLU A 133 16.56 21.52 -2.25
N LYS A 134 17.27 22.54 -1.79
CA LYS A 134 18.36 22.44 -0.80
C LYS A 134 18.19 23.47 0.31
N SER A 135 16.99 23.59 0.88
CA SER A 135 16.77 24.47 2.03
C SER A 135 17.54 23.96 3.26
N GLU A 136 17.72 24.83 4.24
CA GLU A 136 18.33 24.46 5.52
C GLU A 136 17.56 23.32 6.20
N LEU A 137 16.22 23.31 6.05
CA LEU A 137 15.37 22.26 6.58
C LEU A 137 15.65 20.90 5.92
N PHE A 138 15.93 20.87 4.61
CA PHE A 138 16.36 19.65 3.91
C PHE A 138 17.70 19.13 4.43
N LEU A 139 18.69 20.03 4.60
CA LEU A 139 20.00 19.63 5.11
C LEU A 139 19.91 19.11 6.54
N TYR A 140 19.15 19.78 7.39
CA TYR A 140 18.88 19.34 8.75
C TYR A 140 18.20 17.97 8.77
N ALA A 141 17.14 17.76 7.96
CA ALA A 141 16.43 16.50 7.88
C ALA A 141 17.33 15.35 7.40
N LYS A 142 18.19 15.58 6.39
CA LYS A 142 19.15 14.57 5.92
C LYS A 142 20.09 14.15 7.03
N ASN A 143 20.65 15.09 7.79
CA ASN A 143 21.56 14.80 8.89
C ASN A 143 20.87 13.94 9.97
N ILE A 144 19.69 14.34 10.43
CA ILE A 144 18.93 13.58 11.44
C ILE A 144 18.56 12.17 10.95
N ILE A 145 18.17 12.04 9.69
CA ILE A 145 17.80 10.74 9.10
C ILE A 145 19.02 9.83 8.97
N SER A 146 20.17 10.36 8.54
CA SER A 146 21.43 9.61 8.45
C SER A 146 21.88 9.14 9.85
N THR A 147 21.86 10.03 10.84
CA THR A 147 22.16 9.68 12.24
C THR A 147 21.18 8.64 12.79
N SER A 148 19.91 8.70 12.39
CA SER A 148 18.91 7.70 12.79
C SER A 148 19.24 6.32 12.22
N LEU A 149 19.72 6.23 10.97
CA LEU A 149 20.16 4.97 10.36
C LEU A 149 21.36 4.38 11.09
N GLU A 150 22.35 5.19 11.46
CA GLU A 150 23.53 4.75 12.19
C GLU A 150 23.19 4.20 13.60
N ASN A 151 22.14 4.73 14.21
CA ASN A 151 21.76 4.39 15.58
C ASN A 151 20.69 3.30 15.66
N ILE A 152 20.10 2.85 14.55
CA ILE A 152 18.99 1.90 14.57
C ILE A 152 19.36 0.56 15.23
N ASP A 153 20.59 0.10 15.03
CA ASP A 153 21.08 -1.14 15.60
C ASP A 153 21.29 -1.07 17.13
N ARG A 154 21.44 0.14 17.66
CA ARG A 154 21.59 0.38 19.11
C ARG A 154 20.25 0.31 19.86
N CYS A 155 19.11 0.35 19.19
CA CYS A 155 17.81 0.24 19.84
C CYS A 155 17.70 -1.14 20.55
N LEU A 156 17.39 -1.14 21.83
CA LEU A 156 17.29 -2.37 22.65
C LEU A 156 15.87 -2.95 22.70
N ASN A 157 14.88 -2.16 22.31
CA ASN A 157 13.47 -2.54 22.35
C ASN A 157 12.64 -1.80 21.31
N PHE A 158 11.36 -2.22 21.13
CA PHE A 158 10.44 -1.61 20.17
C PHE A 158 10.13 -0.14 20.47
N ARG A 159 10.12 0.28 21.74
CA ARG A 159 9.81 1.66 22.13
C ARG A 159 10.90 2.62 21.65
N GLU A 160 12.17 2.23 21.82
CA GLU A 160 13.31 3.01 21.30
C GLU A 160 13.28 3.09 19.77
N LEU A 161 13.03 1.96 19.11
CA LEU A 161 12.90 1.91 17.65
C LEU A 161 11.75 2.80 17.16
N MET A 162 10.59 2.81 17.84
CA MET A 162 9.46 3.69 17.51
C MET A 162 9.80 5.16 17.72
N GLY A 163 10.54 5.51 18.77
CA GLY A 163 10.99 6.87 19.03
C GLY A 163 11.93 7.38 17.93
N LEU A 164 12.90 6.55 17.52
CA LEU A 164 13.82 6.85 16.43
C LEU A 164 13.10 7.01 15.11
N GLU A 165 12.23 6.07 14.75
CA GLU A 165 11.42 6.12 13.52
C GLU A 165 10.51 7.35 13.49
N GLY A 166 9.84 7.66 14.60
CA GLY A 166 8.96 8.81 14.71
C GLY A 166 9.69 10.15 14.53
N ASN A 167 10.90 10.28 15.08
CA ASN A 167 11.73 11.46 14.90
C ASN A 167 12.20 11.61 13.44
N ALA A 168 12.71 10.53 12.84
CA ALA A 168 13.11 10.51 11.43
C ALA A 168 11.92 10.87 10.50
N ALA A 169 10.75 10.28 10.74
CA ALA A 169 9.55 10.58 9.96
C ALA A 169 9.11 12.05 10.11
N ARG A 170 9.16 12.62 11.32
CA ARG A 170 8.79 14.02 11.56
C ARG A 170 9.66 14.99 10.75
N VAL A 171 10.97 14.84 10.82
CA VAL A 171 11.88 15.75 10.08
C VAL A 171 11.80 15.52 8.57
N TYR A 172 11.63 14.25 8.13
CA TYR A 172 11.42 13.91 6.74
C TYR A 172 10.20 14.61 6.16
N PHE A 173 9.04 14.45 6.78
CA PHE A 173 7.80 15.00 6.25
C PHE A 173 7.83 16.53 6.23
N ASN A 174 8.38 17.16 7.25
CA ASN A 174 8.48 18.62 7.31
C ASN A 174 9.34 19.17 6.16
N ALA A 175 10.49 18.56 5.89
CA ALA A 175 11.34 18.95 4.77
C ALA A 175 10.69 18.59 3.43
N TYR A 176 10.21 17.37 3.28
CA TYR A 176 9.72 16.86 1.99
C TYR A 176 8.48 17.60 1.47
N PHE A 177 7.62 18.13 2.35
CA PHE A 177 6.43 18.92 2.01
C PHE A 177 6.55 20.42 2.37
N GLU A 178 7.75 20.93 2.64
CA GLU A 178 8.01 22.34 2.94
C GLU A 178 7.41 23.29 1.90
N PHE A 179 7.51 22.95 0.61
CA PHE A 179 6.98 23.72 -0.51
C PHE A 179 5.46 24.00 -0.45
N ALA A 180 4.74 23.22 0.32
CA ALA A 180 3.30 23.34 0.51
C ALA A 180 2.92 23.98 1.86
N HIS A 181 3.90 24.58 2.57
CA HIS A 181 3.73 25.17 3.92
C HIS A 181 3.08 24.20 4.92
N TRP A 182 3.40 22.91 4.76
CA TRP A 182 2.81 21.87 5.59
C TRP A 182 3.49 21.78 6.94
N GLN A 183 2.70 21.58 8.01
CA GLN A 183 3.22 21.66 9.37
C GLN A 183 3.65 20.31 9.93
N GLN A 184 2.77 19.27 9.86
CA GLN A 184 3.12 17.95 10.38
C GLN A 184 2.16 16.84 9.93
N ARG A 185 2.62 15.61 10.07
CA ARG A 185 1.81 14.41 9.78
C ARG A 185 0.85 14.09 10.93
N HIS A 186 -0.45 14.11 10.63
CA HIS A 186 -1.52 13.68 11.52
C HIS A 186 -2.29 12.52 10.88
N PRO A 187 -1.87 11.27 11.12
CA PRO A 187 -2.52 10.11 10.52
C PRO A 187 -4.01 10.04 10.86
N ARG A 188 -4.86 9.85 9.85
CA ARG A 188 -6.31 9.67 9.97
C ARG A 188 -7.11 10.88 10.42
N VAL A 189 -6.49 11.96 10.84
CA VAL A 189 -7.18 13.17 11.30
C VAL A 189 -7.64 14.06 10.15
N LYS A 190 -6.92 14.06 9.01
CA LYS A 190 -7.24 14.82 7.79
C LYS A 190 -7.41 16.33 8.04
N GLN A 191 -6.61 16.90 8.92
CA GLN A 191 -6.70 18.32 9.30
C GLN A 191 -6.28 19.28 8.17
N ASP A 192 -5.62 18.78 7.13
CA ASP A 192 -5.25 19.49 5.92
C ASP A 192 -5.34 18.57 4.69
N THR A 193 -5.21 19.15 3.50
CA THR A 193 -5.35 18.43 2.24
C THR A 193 -4.21 17.46 1.97
N ILE A 194 -2.99 17.75 2.45
CA ILE A 194 -1.84 16.85 2.30
C ILE A 194 -2.02 15.62 3.18
N ASN A 195 -2.41 15.78 4.45
CA ASN A 195 -2.74 14.67 5.34
C ASN A 195 -3.87 13.80 4.76
N ALA A 196 -4.91 14.42 4.21
CA ALA A 196 -6.00 13.71 3.55
C ALA A 196 -5.51 12.93 2.31
N THR A 197 -4.64 13.53 1.50
CA THR A 197 -4.05 12.91 0.30
C THR A 197 -3.13 11.73 0.67
N LEU A 198 -2.27 11.90 1.69
CA LEU A 198 -1.43 10.83 2.23
C LEU A 198 -2.27 9.65 2.74
N ASP A 199 -3.36 9.91 3.45
CA ASP A 199 -4.26 8.86 3.93
C ASP A 199 -4.92 8.09 2.78
N ILE A 200 -5.29 8.76 1.69
CA ILE A 200 -5.84 8.11 0.48
C ILE A 200 -4.78 7.21 -0.17
N GLY A 201 -3.62 7.78 -0.49
CA GLY A 201 -2.55 7.04 -1.16
C GLY A 201 -2.05 5.84 -0.35
N TYR A 202 -1.83 6.03 0.95
CA TYR A 202 -1.43 4.93 1.83
C TYR A 202 -2.52 3.87 2.00
N THR A 203 -3.79 4.23 1.97
CA THR A 203 -4.87 3.25 2.00
C THR A 203 -4.88 2.39 0.74
N MET A 204 -4.63 2.97 -0.43
CA MET A 204 -4.54 2.22 -1.68
C MET A 204 -3.31 1.29 -1.70
N LEU A 205 -2.16 1.78 -1.28
CA LEU A 205 -0.94 0.97 -1.14
C LEU A 205 -1.16 -0.17 -0.16
N PHE A 206 -1.75 0.09 1.00
CA PHE A 206 -2.10 -0.90 2.01
C PHE A 206 -2.96 -2.03 1.45
N ASN A 207 -4.01 -1.69 0.70
CA ASN A 207 -4.90 -2.68 0.09
C ASN A 207 -4.17 -3.52 -0.96
N TYR A 208 -3.25 -2.94 -1.72
CA TYR A 208 -2.44 -3.67 -2.68
C TYR A 208 -1.45 -4.63 -1.99
N ILE A 209 -0.74 -4.14 -0.97
CA ILE A 209 0.18 -4.97 -0.16
C ILE A 209 -0.59 -6.13 0.51
N GLU A 210 -1.79 -5.88 1.02
CA GLU A 210 -2.64 -6.93 1.59
C GLU A 210 -2.96 -8.02 0.56
N CYS A 211 -3.35 -7.63 -0.66
CA CYS A 211 -3.59 -8.58 -1.74
C CYS A 211 -2.38 -9.47 -1.98
N MET A 212 -1.20 -8.87 -2.12
CA MET A 212 0.04 -9.60 -2.38
C MET A 212 0.43 -10.50 -1.20
N THR A 213 0.28 -10.02 0.03
CA THR A 213 0.62 -10.76 1.25
C THR A 213 -0.27 -12.01 1.42
N ARG A 214 -1.57 -11.87 1.16
CA ARG A 214 -2.52 -12.98 1.25
C ARG A 214 -2.27 -14.07 0.22
N LEU A 215 -1.69 -13.77 -0.95
CA LEU A 215 -1.30 -14.77 -1.94
C LEU A 215 -0.29 -15.79 -1.39
N PHE A 216 0.50 -15.42 -0.40
CA PHE A 216 1.47 -16.29 0.27
C PHE A 216 0.88 -17.02 1.48
N GLY A 217 -0.35 -16.72 1.89
CA GLY A 217 -1.06 -17.37 2.99
C GLY A 217 -0.78 -16.79 4.37
N PHE A 218 -0.10 -15.64 4.46
CA PHE A 218 0.11 -14.95 5.72
C PHE A 218 -1.21 -14.52 6.38
N ASP A 219 -1.23 -14.61 7.70
CA ASP A 219 -2.21 -13.88 8.50
C ASP A 219 -1.82 -12.39 8.52
N PRO A 220 -2.67 -11.49 8.02
CA PRO A 220 -2.35 -10.07 7.93
C PRO A 220 -2.26 -9.37 9.29
N TYR A 221 -2.79 -9.99 10.35
CA TYR A 221 -2.86 -9.37 11.68
C TYR A 221 -1.61 -9.56 12.52
N ILE A 222 -0.78 -10.56 12.22
CA ILE A 222 0.42 -10.89 12.99
C ILE A 222 1.65 -10.27 12.32
N GLY A 223 2.05 -9.09 12.79
CA GLY A 223 3.24 -8.36 12.36
C GLY A 223 4.48 -8.65 13.20
N VAL A 224 5.60 -8.06 12.81
CA VAL A 224 6.90 -8.18 13.51
C VAL A 224 7.29 -6.88 14.23
N TYR A 225 6.93 -5.72 13.69
CA TYR A 225 7.19 -4.41 14.28
C TYR A 225 5.94 -3.84 14.94
N HIS A 226 4.84 -3.72 14.18
CA HIS A 226 3.57 -3.29 14.74
C HIS A 226 2.99 -4.41 15.59
N GLN A 227 2.93 -4.16 16.91
CA GLN A 227 2.40 -5.12 17.89
C GLN A 227 0.95 -5.48 17.59
N LEU A 228 0.50 -6.64 18.07
CA LEU A 228 -0.89 -7.08 17.94
C LEU A 228 -1.84 -6.03 18.53
N TRP A 229 -2.84 -5.65 17.75
CA TRP A 229 -3.89 -4.74 18.16
C TRP A 229 -5.21 -5.14 17.52
N PHE A 230 -6.29 -5.00 18.27
CA PHE A 230 -7.61 -5.39 17.80
C PHE A 230 -7.93 -4.77 16.42
N ARG A 231 -8.28 -5.60 15.46
CA ARG A 231 -8.60 -5.25 14.05
C ARG A 231 -7.48 -4.54 13.26
N ARG A 232 -6.26 -4.44 13.77
CA ARG A 232 -5.15 -3.88 13.00
C ARG A 232 -4.41 -4.98 12.26
N LYS A 233 -4.32 -4.85 10.95
CA LYS A 233 -3.53 -5.74 10.09
C LYS A 233 -2.05 -5.36 10.18
N SER A 234 -1.42 -5.74 11.30
CA SER A 234 -0.08 -5.32 11.69
C SER A 234 0.99 -5.71 10.67
N LEU A 235 0.91 -6.92 10.09
CA LEU A 235 1.87 -7.35 9.06
C LEU A 235 1.77 -6.48 7.79
N ILE A 236 0.57 -6.06 7.42
CA ILE A 236 0.41 -5.20 6.24
C ILE A 236 1.00 -3.81 6.50
N CYS A 237 0.84 -3.28 7.73
CA CYS A 237 1.52 -2.06 8.12
C CYS A 237 3.04 -2.21 8.00
N ASP A 238 3.61 -3.32 8.49
CA ASP A 238 5.04 -3.60 8.44
C ASP A 238 5.57 -3.68 7.00
N LEU A 239 4.94 -4.51 6.18
CA LEU A 239 5.40 -4.74 4.79
C LEU A 239 5.18 -3.53 3.88
N MET A 240 4.33 -2.59 4.28
CA MET A 240 4.11 -1.34 3.55
C MET A 240 5.21 -0.29 3.81
N GLU A 241 5.88 -0.33 4.97
CA GLU A 241 6.80 0.73 5.37
C GLU A 241 7.86 1.07 4.31
N PRO A 242 8.57 0.11 3.69
CA PRO A 242 9.56 0.41 2.66
C PRO A 242 8.99 1.08 1.40
N PHE A 243 7.70 0.88 1.11
CA PHE A 243 7.05 1.37 -0.11
C PHE A 243 6.29 2.69 0.06
N ARG A 244 6.24 3.26 1.27
CA ARG A 244 5.57 4.56 1.52
C ARG A 244 6.15 5.67 0.63
N CYS A 245 7.45 5.64 0.38
CA CYS A 245 8.15 6.57 -0.50
C CYS A 245 7.55 6.66 -1.92
N VAL A 246 6.96 5.59 -2.43
CA VAL A 246 6.26 5.58 -3.73
C VAL A 246 5.09 6.56 -3.73
N ILE A 247 4.32 6.55 -2.64
CA ILE A 247 3.17 7.45 -2.46
C ILE A 247 3.63 8.88 -2.19
N ASP A 248 4.62 9.05 -1.32
CA ASP A 248 5.16 10.36 -0.97
C ASP A 248 5.69 11.09 -2.19
N HIS A 249 6.48 10.41 -3.02
CA HIS A 249 6.97 10.96 -4.28
C HIS A 249 5.84 11.32 -5.24
N GLN A 250 4.86 10.42 -5.39
CA GLN A 250 3.74 10.67 -6.29
C GLN A 250 2.90 11.87 -5.84
N ILE A 251 2.67 12.03 -4.53
CA ILE A 251 1.96 13.21 -3.99
C ILE A 251 2.73 14.49 -4.30
N ARG A 252 4.02 14.53 -3.94
CA ARG A 252 4.86 15.70 -4.20
C ARG A 252 4.85 16.07 -5.68
N LYS A 253 5.08 15.09 -6.56
CA LYS A 253 5.05 15.25 -8.00
C LYS A 253 3.71 15.81 -8.46
N SER A 254 2.61 15.20 -8.07
CA SER A 254 1.27 15.57 -8.55
C SER A 254 0.82 16.95 -8.06
N ILE A 255 1.19 17.36 -6.85
CA ILE A 255 0.91 18.70 -6.35
C ILE A 255 1.74 19.74 -7.12
N LYS A 256 3.04 19.49 -7.33
CA LYS A 256 3.91 20.42 -8.09
C LYS A 256 3.48 20.61 -9.53
N TYR A 257 2.96 19.56 -10.17
CA TYR A 257 2.41 19.65 -11.52
C TYR A 257 0.94 20.12 -11.59
N GLY A 258 0.33 20.40 -10.45
CA GLY A 258 -1.07 20.85 -10.39
C GLY A 258 -2.10 19.80 -10.77
N THR A 259 -1.71 18.49 -10.80
CA THR A 259 -2.64 17.39 -11.03
C THR A 259 -3.53 17.14 -9.83
N LEU A 260 -2.99 17.28 -8.62
CA LEU A 260 -3.73 17.22 -7.35
C LEU A 260 -3.70 18.62 -6.71
N LYS A 261 -4.85 19.12 -6.28
CA LYS A 261 -5.01 20.48 -5.78
C LYS A 261 -5.75 20.52 -4.44
N PRO A 262 -5.46 21.50 -3.58
CA PRO A 262 -6.24 21.73 -2.36
C PRO A 262 -7.74 21.95 -2.63
N SER A 263 -8.09 22.56 -3.77
CA SER A 263 -9.47 22.80 -4.19
C SER A 263 -10.29 21.55 -4.48
N ASP A 264 -9.63 20.39 -4.65
CA ASP A 264 -10.29 19.09 -4.87
C ASP A 264 -10.96 18.56 -3.61
N PHE A 265 -10.66 19.18 -2.48
CA PHE A 265 -11.20 18.81 -1.17
C PHE A 265 -12.26 19.79 -0.69
N GLU A 266 -13.15 19.27 0.13
CA GLU A 266 -14.11 20.07 0.91
C GLU A 266 -13.83 19.87 2.40
N LYS A 267 -13.98 20.93 3.18
CA LYS A 267 -13.86 20.88 4.64
C LYS A 267 -15.23 20.59 5.23
N ARG A 268 -15.35 19.46 5.94
CA ARG A 268 -16.54 19.09 6.70
C ARG A 268 -16.15 18.96 8.18
N LYS A 269 -16.79 19.75 9.05
CA LYS A 269 -16.37 19.87 10.46
C LYS A 269 -14.89 20.29 10.49
N ASN A 270 -14.02 19.50 11.11
CA ASN A 270 -12.59 19.80 11.24
C ASN A 270 -11.71 18.90 10.34
N ALA A 271 -12.27 18.26 9.31
CA ALA A 271 -11.53 17.34 8.44
C ALA A 271 -11.78 17.64 6.96
N TYR A 272 -10.74 17.36 6.13
CA TYR A 272 -10.82 17.51 4.68
C TYR A 272 -11.19 16.18 4.02
N TYR A 273 -12.16 16.24 3.10
CA TYR A 273 -12.65 15.09 2.35
C TYR A 273 -12.53 15.36 0.85
N LEU A 274 -12.02 14.38 0.13
CA LEU A 274 -11.96 14.46 -1.33
C LEU A 274 -13.37 14.52 -1.89
N LYS A 275 -13.64 15.48 -2.78
CA LYS A 275 -14.88 15.57 -3.53
C LYS A 275 -15.01 14.40 -4.49
N MET A 276 -16.21 13.87 -4.67
CA MET A 276 -16.45 12.67 -5.47
C MET A 276 -16.01 12.81 -6.92
N ASP A 277 -16.16 13.99 -7.50
CA ASP A 277 -15.78 14.28 -8.89
C ASP A 277 -14.29 14.06 -9.17
N PHE A 278 -13.44 14.22 -8.16
CA PHE A 278 -11.99 14.02 -8.27
C PHE A 278 -11.54 12.61 -7.90
N SER A 279 -12.43 11.75 -7.38
CA SER A 279 -12.09 10.39 -6.93
C SER A 279 -11.37 9.59 -8.03
N LYS A 280 -11.80 9.69 -9.28
CA LYS A 280 -11.20 9.00 -10.42
C LYS A 280 -9.74 9.42 -10.65
N ILE A 281 -9.44 10.72 -10.59
CA ILE A 281 -8.08 11.27 -10.79
C ILE A 281 -7.14 10.76 -9.70
N TYR A 282 -7.55 10.86 -8.43
CA TYR A 282 -6.75 10.38 -7.31
C TYR A 282 -6.52 8.88 -7.37
N THR A 283 -7.56 8.11 -7.73
CA THR A 283 -7.45 6.67 -7.95
C THR A 283 -6.41 6.34 -9.02
N GLN A 284 -6.48 7.00 -10.17
CA GLN A 284 -5.57 6.77 -11.28
C GLN A 284 -4.13 7.09 -10.89
N VAL A 285 -3.88 8.28 -10.34
CA VAL A 285 -2.55 8.76 -9.95
C VAL A 285 -1.85 7.80 -9.00
N PHE A 286 -2.55 7.31 -7.97
CA PHE A 286 -1.93 6.43 -6.99
C PHE A 286 -1.79 4.99 -7.50
N PHE A 287 -2.78 4.46 -8.23
CA PHE A 287 -2.64 3.11 -8.77
C PHE A 287 -1.59 3.03 -9.88
N GLU A 288 -1.41 4.04 -10.71
CA GLU A 288 -0.31 4.07 -11.67
C GLU A 288 1.05 3.99 -10.96
N ALA A 289 1.25 4.75 -9.87
CA ALA A 289 2.47 4.70 -9.08
C ALA A 289 2.67 3.31 -8.42
N ILE A 290 1.63 2.71 -7.86
CA ILE A 290 1.69 1.39 -7.23
C ILE A 290 1.98 0.32 -8.29
N ILE A 291 1.30 0.34 -9.44
CA ILE A 291 1.45 -0.67 -10.50
C ILE A 291 2.82 -0.57 -11.16
N SER A 292 3.40 0.61 -11.29
CA SER A 292 4.78 0.78 -11.77
C SER A 292 5.78 0.06 -10.86
N ASN A 293 5.45 -0.15 -9.59
CA ASN A 293 6.26 -0.86 -8.60
C ASN A 293 5.78 -2.30 -8.31
N LYS A 294 4.79 -2.83 -9.04
CA LYS A 294 4.14 -4.13 -8.75
C LYS A 294 5.13 -5.29 -8.63
N SER A 295 6.11 -5.35 -9.54
CA SER A 295 7.11 -6.42 -9.56
C SER A 295 8.08 -6.33 -8.38
N ALA A 296 8.48 -5.12 -7.98
CA ALA A 296 9.33 -4.90 -6.82
C ALA A 296 8.58 -5.30 -5.53
N ILE A 297 7.33 -4.87 -5.37
CA ILE A 297 6.48 -5.22 -4.23
C ILE A 297 6.29 -6.74 -4.14
N TYR A 298 5.98 -7.41 -5.25
CA TYR A 298 5.81 -8.86 -5.26
C TYR A 298 7.09 -9.60 -4.88
N LYS A 299 8.24 -9.24 -5.49
CA LYS A 299 9.55 -9.83 -5.18
C LYS A 299 9.91 -9.65 -3.71
N TYR A 300 9.66 -8.46 -3.16
CA TYR A 300 9.90 -8.15 -1.76
C TYR A 300 9.10 -9.08 -0.84
N ILE A 301 7.78 -9.18 -1.05
CA ILE A 301 6.92 -10.03 -0.21
C ILE A 301 7.27 -11.51 -0.40
N GLN A 302 7.61 -11.95 -1.61
CA GLN A 302 8.06 -13.31 -1.89
C GLN A 302 9.35 -13.64 -1.14
N GLN A 303 10.34 -12.73 -1.18
CA GLN A 303 11.60 -12.93 -0.47
C GLN A 303 11.39 -12.90 1.04
N TYR A 304 10.56 -11.98 1.54
CA TYR A 304 10.16 -11.94 2.95
C TYR A 304 9.55 -13.29 3.37
N TYR A 305 8.63 -13.85 2.58
CA TYR A 305 8.04 -15.16 2.83
C TYR A 305 9.10 -16.27 2.89
N ARG A 306 10.04 -16.29 1.94
CA ARG A 306 11.12 -17.30 1.91
C ARG A 306 12.03 -17.20 3.12
N CYS A 307 12.39 -16.00 3.53
CA CYS A 307 13.24 -15.77 4.71
C CYS A 307 12.52 -16.17 5.99
N PHE A 308 11.26 -15.77 6.14
CA PHE A 308 10.43 -16.10 7.28
C PHE A 308 10.23 -17.62 7.42
N MET A 309 9.84 -18.30 6.34
CA MET A 309 9.66 -19.76 6.33
C MET A 309 10.97 -20.52 6.55
N GLY A 310 12.05 -20.04 5.97
CA GLY A 310 13.39 -20.65 6.10
C GLY A 310 14.13 -20.29 7.37
N ARG A 311 13.56 -19.46 8.27
CA ARG A 311 14.25 -18.91 9.46
C ARG A 311 15.63 -18.35 9.10
N LYS A 312 15.70 -17.59 8.00
CA LYS A 312 16.94 -17.01 7.52
C LYS A 312 17.39 -15.86 8.42
N SER A 313 18.72 -15.66 8.48
CA SER A 313 19.27 -14.46 9.12
C SER A 313 18.69 -13.19 8.49
N VAL A 314 18.57 -12.13 9.29
CA VAL A 314 17.97 -10.84 8.89
C VAL A 314 18.66 -10.23 7.65
N ILE A 315 19.95 -10.47 7.46
CA ILE A 315 20.72 -9.99 6.30
C ILE A 315 20.17 -10.51 4.96
N ASN A 316 19.42 -11.61 4.98
CA ASN A 316 18.81 -12.20 3.78
C ASN A 316 17.41 -11.63 3.48
N TYR A 317 16.83 -10.85 4.41
CA TYR A 317 15.53 -10.24 4.20
C TYR A 317 15.60 -9.19 3.09
N PRO A 318 14.51 -8.98 2.37
CA PRO A 318 14.53 -8.09 1.22
C PRO A 318 14.75 -6.62 1.62
N ILE A 319 15.41 -5.89 0.74
CA ILE A 319 15.51 -4.44 0.76
C ILE A 319 14.85 -3.90 -0.52
N TYR A 320 14.00 -2.91 -0.39
CA TYR A 320 13.46 -2.15 -1.50
C TYR A 320 14.22 -0.84 -1.61
N GLU A 321 14.79 -0.58 -2.77
CA GLU A 321 15.45 0.68 -3.10
C GLU A 321 14.57 1.49 -4.06
N TYR A 322 14.22 2.69 -3.65
CA TYR A 322 13.45 3.61 -4.48
C TYR A 322 14.33 4.18 -5.59
N LYS A 323 13.98 3.90 -6.85
CA LYS A 323 14.74 4.29 -8.05
C LYS A 323 14.30 5.63 -8.61
#